data_3ad4059220a12a6d424f997db2ca24f1
#
_entry.id   3ad4059220a12a6d424f997db2ca24f1
#
_cell.length_a   1.000
_cell.length_b   1.000
_cell.length_c   1.000
_cell.angle_alpha   90.00
_cell.angle_beta   90.00
_cell.angle_gamma   90.00
#
_symmetry.space_group_name_H-M   'P 1'
#
loop_
_entity.id
_entity.type
_entity.pdbx_description
1 polymer ?
#
loop_
_entity_poly.entity_id
_entity_poly.type
_entity_poly.pdbx_seq_one_letter_code
_entity_poly.pdbx_strand_id
1 'polypeptide(L)'
;MEITTTQQTSRVSVTVVHIKGDIDSTTVKHTQAKIEKVVESGARDLVLDLTEVGYLSSAGIRMLSSLFNLLRGTPPPESDPDGMLKSPHLKLVSSTPRVTDVLKISGLDLILDYYGNVAQAVASF
;
A
#
# COMPACT_ATOMS: atom_id res chain seq x y z
N MET A 1 -11.80 12.56 -4.53
CA MET A 1 -10.72 11.76 -3.87
C MET A 1 -10.44 12.34 -2.50
N GLU A 2 -10.61 11.54 -1.47
CA GLU A 2 -10.25 11.92 -0.12
C GLU A 2 -9.13 11.02 0.39
N ILE A 3 -8.11 11.60 1.00
CA ILE A 3 -7.00 10.87 1.57
C ILE A 3 -6.75 11.40 2.97
N THR A 4 -6.89 10.53 3.96
CA THR A 4 -6.65 10.87 5.36
C THR A 4 -5.65 9.89 5.96
N THR A 5 -4.99 10.28 7.03
CA THR A 5 -4.01 9.43 7.70
C THR A 5 -4.34 9.32 9.18
N THR A 6 -4.09 8.14 9.75
CA THR A 6 -4.18 7.91 11.19
C THR A 6 -2.94 7.16 11.64
N GLN A 7 -2.56 7.34 12.91
CA GLN A 7 -1.45 6.63 13.53
C GLN A 7 -1.99 5.53 14.42
N GLN A 8 -1.45 4.34 14.28
CA GLN A 8 -1.77 3.22 15.15
C GLN A 8 -0.48 2.55 15.61
N THR A 9 -0.52 1.92 16.76
CA THR A 9 0.65 1.26 17.34
C THR A 9 0.36 -0.22 17.54
N SER A 10 1.24 -1.07 17.01
CA SER A 10 1.32 -2.48 17.31
C SER A 10 2.69 -2.71 17.95
N ARG A 11 3.54 -3.54 17.36
CA ARG A 11 4.94 -3.65 17.77
C ARG A 11 5.74 -2.42 17.36
N VAL A 12 5.30 -1.77 16.30
CA VAL A 12 5.89 -0.56 15.73
C VAL A 12 4.80 0.46 15.49
N SER A 13 5.19 1.70 15.27
CA SER A 13 4.25 2.75 14.85
C SER A 13 3.86 2.53 13.40
N VAL A 14 2.57 2.45 13.13
CA VAL A 14 2.01 2.19 11.81
C VAL A 14 1.18 3.39 11.37
N THR A 15 1.44 3.91 10.19
CA THR A 15 0.61 4.97 9.59
C THR A 15 -0.38 4.34 8.63
N VAL A 16 -1.66 4.57 8.88
CA VAL A 16 -2.74 4.09 8.02
C VAL A 16 -3.16 5.23 7.10
N VAL A 17 -3.08 5.00 5.80
CA VAL A 17 -3.53 5.95 4.79
C VAL A 17 -4.87 5.48 4.28
N HIS A 18 -5.93 6.21 4.60
CA HIS A 18 -7.29 5.90 4.17
C HIS A 18 -7.55 6.62 2.84
N ILE A 19 -7.87 5.87 1.80
CA ILE A 19 -8.13 6.40 0.47
C ILE A 19 -9.59 6.15 0.12
N LYS A 20 -10.28 7.21 -0.26
CA LYS A 20 -11.68 7.14 -0.69
C LYS A 20 -11.79 7.69 -2.11
N GLY A 21 -12.28 6.87 -3.02
CA GLY A 21 -12.45 7.21 -4.42
C GLY A 21 -11.65 6.30 -5.33
N ASP A 22 -11.82 6.45 -6.64
CA ASP A 22 -11.15 5.60 -7.61
C ASP A 22 -9.70 6.05 -7.81
N ILE A 23 -8.79 5.09 -7.96
CA ILE A 23 -7.39 5.35 -8.28
C ILE A 23 -7.20 5.08 -9.76
N ASP A 24 -7.13 6.14 -10.56
CA ASP A 24 -7.00 6.09 -12.00
C ASP A 24 -5.95 7.10 -12.48
N SER A 25 -5.81 7.26 -13.80
CA SER A 25 -4.81 8.15 -14.37
C SER A 25 -4.99 9.63 -13.99
N THR A 26 -6.18 10.04 -13.55
CA THR A 26 -6.45 11.43 -13.13
C THR A 26 -6.17 11.68 -11.66
N THR A 27 -6.24 10.65 -10.81
CA THR A 27 -6.09 10.76 -9.35
C THR A 27 -4.78 10.20 -8.83
N VAL A 28 -4.08 9.37 -9.61
CA VAL A 28 -2.91 8.63 -9.16
C VAL A 28 -1.76 9.54 -8.71
N LYS A 29 -1.53 10.64 -9.41
CA LYS A 29 -0.43 11.57 -9.06
C LYS A 29 -0.67 12.23 -7.70
N HIS A 30 -1.91 12.66 -7.45
CA HIS A 30 -2.29 13.24 -6.16
C HIS A 30 -2.17 12.23 -5.04
N THR A 31 -2.64 11.01 -5.28
CA THR A 31 -2.58 9.92 -4.30
C THR A 31 -1.13 9.57 -3.96
N GLN A 32 -0.30 9.37 -4.98
CA GLN A 32 1.11 9.04 -4.79
C GLN A 32 1.87 10.14 -4.07
N ALA A 33 1.66 11.40 -4.46
CA ALA A 33 2.33 12.54 -3.83
C ALA A 33 1.96 12.63 -2.34
N LYS A 34 0.72 12.37 -1.98
CA LYS A 34 0.27 12.38 -0.60
C LYS A 34 0.95 11.28 0.23
N ILE A 35 1.05 10.08 -0.32
CA ILE A 35 1.69 8.95 0.35
C ILE A 35 3.21 9.19 0.47
N GLU A 36 3.85 9.72 -0.57
CA GLU A 36 5.27 10.04 -0.53
C GLU A 36 5.59 11.08 0.54
N LYS A 37 4.72 12.07 0.75
CA LYS A 37 4.89 13.02 1.84
C LYS A 37 4.84 12.36 3.21
N VAL A 38 3.98 11.37 3.38
CA VAL A 38 3.89 10.59 4.62
C VAL A 38 5.22 9.86 4.86
N VAL A 39 5.78 9.24 3.83
CA VAL A 39 7.07 8.55 3.92
C VAL A 39 8.20 9.56 4.22
N GLU A 40 8.22 10.71 3.56
CA GLU A 40 9.21 11.76 3.79
C GLU A 40 9.17 12.30 5.23
N SER A 41 8.00 12.28 5.86
CA SER A 41 7.85 12.71 7.26
C SER A 41 8.44 11.73 8.27
N GLY A 42 8.90 10.56 7.82
CA GLY A 42 9.55 9.55 8.65
C GLY A 42 8.78 8.25 8.81
N ALA A 43 7.58 8.16 8.25
CA ALA A 43 6.80 6.92 8.31
C ALA A 43 7.49 5.82 7.51
N ARG A 44 7.59 4.64 8.09
CA ARG A 44 8.23 3.47 7.47
C ARG A 44 7.29 2.31 7.29
N ASP A 45 6.33 2.15 8.23
CA ASP A 45 5.38 1.04 8.21
C ASP A 45 4.01 1.63 7.87
N LEU A 46 3.49 1.25 6.70
CA LEU A 46 2.28 1.83 6.12
C LEU A 46 1.24 0.76 5.85
N VAL A 47 0.00 1.12 6.12
CA VAL A 47 -1.18 0.38 5.66
C VAL A 47 -1.94 1.30 4.72
N LEU A 48 -2.20 0.85 3.50
CA LEU A 48 -3.08 1.55 2.58
C LEU A 48 -4.47 0.95 2.68
N ASP A 49 -5.40 1.70 3.22
CA ASP A 49 -6.78 1.28 3.36
C ASP A 49 -7.54 1.59 2.07
N LEU A 50 -7.82 0.54 1.30
CA LEU A 50 -8.50 0.62 0.01
C LEU A 50 -9.96 0.19 0.10
N THR A 51 -10.53 0.10 1.30
CA THR A 51 -11.92 -0.37 1.48
C THR A 51 -12.94 0.54 0.81
N GLU A 52 -12.63 1.81 0.66
CA GLU A 52 -13.49 2.79 -0.03
C GLU A 52 -13.01 3.13 -1.45
N VAL A 53 -12.08 2.33 -2.00
CA VAL A 53 -11.64 2.43 -3.39
C VAL A 53 -12.49 1.47 -4.23
N GLY A 54 -13.25 2.02 -5.17
CA GLY A 54 -14.11 1.21 -6.03
C GLY A 54 -13.42 0.69 -7.28
N TYR A 55 -12.30 1.33 -7.69
CA TYR A 55 -11.59 0.98 -8.91
C TYR A 55 -10.10 1.29 -8.76
N LEU A 56 -9.27 0.35 -9.21
CA LEU A 56 -7.83 0.48 -9.24
C LEU A 56 -7.35 0.22 -10.67
N SER A 57 -6.88 1.27 -11.33
CA SER A 57 -6.41 1.20 -12.72
C SER A 57 -4.97 0.69 -12.81
N SER A 58 -4.49 0.46 -14.05
CA SER A 58 -3.09 0.11 -14.28
C SER A 58 -2.13 1.19 -13.77
N ALA A 59 -2.53 2.45 -13.79
CA ALA A 59 -1.75 3.53 -13.19
C ALA A 59 -1.66 3.36 -11.66
N GLY A 60 -2.75 2.95 -11.03
CA GLY A 60 -2.77 2.63 -9.60
C GLY A 60 -1.89 1.44 -9.25
N ILE A 61 -1.88 0.42 -10.08
CA ILE A 61 -1.01 -0.75 -9.91
C ILE A 61 0.46 -0.33 -9.96
N ARG A 62 0.83 0.53 -10.93
CA ARG A 62 2.20 1.06 -11.03
C ARG A 62 2.57 1.88 -9.80
N MET A 63 1.63 2.65 -9.28
CA MET A 63 1.84 3.41 -8.04
C MET A 63 2.16 2.47 -6.88
N LEU A 64 1.39 1.40 -6.70
CA LEU A 64 1.64 0.43 -5.62
C LEU A 64 3.02 -0.23 -5.77
N SER A 65 3.43 -0.57 -6.99
CA SER A 65 4.75 -1.11 -7.26
C SER A 65 5.85 -0.12 -6.92
N SER A 66 5.67 1.15 -7.25
CA SER A 66 6.62 2.22 -6.93
C SER A 66 6.75 2.40 -5.42
N LEU A 67 5.64 2.38 -4.69
CA LEU A 67 5.65 2.49 -3.23
C LEU A 67 6.32 1.28 -2.57
N PHE A 68 6.09 0.09 -3.12
CA PHE A 68 6.78 -1.12 -2.67
C PHE A 68 8.29 -0.93 -2.76
N ASN A 69 8.80 -0.47 -3.92
CA ASN A 69 10.22 -0.24 -4.12
C ASN A 69 10.77 0.86 -3.21
N LEU A 70 10.01 1.93 -3.01
CA LEU A 70 10.40 3.04 -2.15
C LEU A 70 10.59 2.58 -0.70
N LEU A 71 9.69 1.77 -0.19
CA LEU A 71 9.70 1.34 1.22
C LEU A 71 10.67 0.18 1.48
N ARG A 72 10.97 -0.63 0.48
CA ARG A 72 11.93 -1.73 0.67
C ARG A 72 13.39 -1.24 0.74
N GLY A 73 13.66 -0.05 0.21
CA GLY A 73 15.01 0.51 0.15
C GLY A 73 15.82 0.02 -1.05
N THR A 74 16.95 0.66 -1.28
CA THR A 74 17.86 0.35 -2.38
C THR A 74 19.30 0.39 -1.84
N PRO A 75 20.15 -0.64 -2.05
CA PRO A 75 19.85 -1.89 -2.77
C PRO A 75 18.93 -2.82 -2.00
N PRO A 76 18.29 -3.80 -2.69
CA PRO A 76 17.46 -4.79 -1.99
C PRO A 76 18.29 -5.62 -1.01
N PRO A 77 17.65 -6.14 0.05
CA PRO A 77 18.34 -7.01 1.00
C PRO A 77 18.97 -8.22 0.31
N GLU A 78 20.12 -8.69 0.81
CA GLU A 78 20.78 -9.88 0.26
C GLU A 78 19.90 -11.13 0.31
N SER A 79 19.00 -11.20 1.30
CA SER A 79 18.04 -12.29 1.45
C SER A 79 16.96 -12.29 0.37
N ASP A 80 16.89 -11.25 -0.46
CA ASP A 80 15.89 -11.10 -1.52
C ASP A 80 16.54 -10.58 -2.81
N PRO A 81 17.47 -11.34 -3.41
CA PRO A 81 18.20 -10.88 -4.59
C PRO A 81 17.31 -10.65 -5.80
N ASP A 82 16.18 -11.37 -5.90
CA ASP A 82 15.25 -11.27 -7.02
C ASP A 82 14.12 -10.27 -6.78
N GLY A 83 14.04 -9.69 -5.58
CA GLY A 83 12.98 -8.75 -5.22
C GLY A 83 11.60 -9.39 -5.11
N MET A 84 11.53 -10.67 -4.80
CA MET A 84 10.28 -11.45 -4.78
C MET A 84 9.66 -11.60 -3.40
N LEU A 85 10.38 -11.22 -2.33
CA LEU A 85 9.83 -11.30 -0.98
C LEU A 85 8.82 -10.19 -0.74
N LYS A 86 7.78 -10.50 0.03
CA LYS A 86 6.77 -9.52 0.39
C LYS A 86 7.36 -8.43 1.25
N SER A 87 6.89 -7.20 1.04
CA SER A 87 7.34 -6.05 1.82
C SER A 87 6.86 -6.16 3.26
N PRO A 88 7.74 -6.05 4.26
CA PRO A 88 7.32 -5.98 5.65
C PRO A 88 6.81 -4.58 6.04
N HIS A 89 6.97 -3.58 5.17
CA HIS A 89 6.70 -2.17 5.49
C HIS A 89 5.45 -1.61 4.80
N LEU A 90 4.88 -2.33 3.83
CA LEU A 90 3.70 -1.88 3.10
C LEU A 90 2.68 -3.01 3.04
N LYS A 91 1.50 -2.74 3.59
CA LYS A 91 0.39 -3.70 3.59
C LYS A 91 -0.87 -3.01 3.12
N LEU A 92 -1.79 -3.79 2.56
CA LEU A 92 -3.01 -3.28 1.97
C LEU A 92 -4.22 -3.79 2.73
N VAL A 93 -5.28 -3.00 2.76
CA VAL A 93 -6.59 -3.44 3.23
C VAL A 93 -7.56 -3.33 2.06
N SER A 94 -8.16 -4.45 1.67
CA SER A 94 -9.13 -4.49 0.58
C SER A 94 -10.23 -5.47 0.93
N SER A 95 -11.48 -5.02 0.81
CA SER A 95 -12.66 -5.85 0.96
C SER A 95 -13.50 -5.87 -0.32
N THR A 96 -13.14 -5.06 -1.32
CA THR A 96 -13.85 -4.96 -2.58
C THR A 96 -13.35 -6.03 -3.54
N PRO A 97 -14.20 -6.97 -4.01
CA PRO A 97 -13.74 -8.03 -4.93
C PRO A 97 -13.06 -7.50 -6.19
N ARG A 98 -13.54 -6.39 -6.75
CA ARG A 98 -12.96 -5.77 -7.93
C ARG A 98 -11.49 -5.37 -7.71
N VAL A 99 -11.19 -4.75 -6.59
CA VAL A 99 -9.82 -4.35 -6.24
C VAL A 99 -8.97 -5.58 -5.93
N THR A 100 -9.49 -6.52 -5.17
CA THR A 100 -8.79 -7.76 -4.83
C THR A 100 -8.44 -8.55 -6.08
N ASP A 101 -9.35 -8.66 -7.05
CA ASP A 101 -9.10 -9.36 -8.31
C ASP A 101 -8.00 -8.69 -9.11
N VAL A 102 -7.97 -7.35 -9.16
CA VAL A 102 -6.90 -6.61 -9.84
C VAL A 102 -5.54 -6.88 -9.18
N LEU A 103 -5.49 -6.94 -7.85
CA LEU A 103 -4.25 -7.25 -7.13
C LEU A 103 -3.73 -8.65 -7.49
N LYS A 104 -4.63 -9.62 -7.62
CA LYS A 104 -4.28 -10.99 -7.99
C LYS A 104 -3.82 -11.08 -9.46
N ILE A 105 -4.56 -10.47 -10.37
CA ILE A 105 -4.25 -10.53 -11.81
C ILE A 105 -2.92 -9.84 -12.11
N SER A 106 -2.62 -8.75 -11.41
CA SER A 106 -1.37 -8.01 -11.61
C SER A 106 -0.16 -8.65 -10.95
N GLY A 107 -0.37 -9.65 -10.09
CA GLY A 107 0.70 -10.28 -9.33
C GLY A 107 1.14 -9.50 -8.09
N LEU A 108 0.50 -8.40 -7.75
CA LEU A 108 0.85 -7.61 -6.57
C LEU A 108 0.63 -8.37 -5.26
N ASP A 109 -0.29 -9.33 -5.24
CA ASP A 109 -0.51 -10.19 -4.08
C ASP A 109 0.69 -11.09 -3.77
N LEU A 110 1.64 -11.24 -4.71
CA LEU A 110 2.88 -11.98 -4.49
C LEU A 110 3.92 -11.17 -3.71
N ILE A 111 3.84 -9.84 -3.77
CA ILE A 111 4.83 -8.97 -3.12
C ILE A 111 4.24 -8.08 -2.03
N LEU A 112 2.91 -7.96 -1.96
CA LEU A 112 2.21 -7.17 -0.94
C LEU A 112 1.14 -8.04 -0.27
N ASP A 113 1.15 -8.05 1.07
CA ASP A 113 0.08 -8.67 1.82
C ASP A 113 -1.15 -7.77 1.85
N TYR A 114 -2.34 -8.37 1.78
CA TYR A 114 -3.57 -7.64 1.96
C TYR A 114 -4.47 -8.33 2.98
N TYR A 115 -5.28 -7.53 3.66
CA TYR A 115 -6.14 -7.96 4.77
C TYR A 115 -7.55 -7.42 4.57
N GLY A 116 -8.51 -8.03 5.24
CA GLY A 116 -9.91 -7.63 5.14
C GLY A 116 -10.26 -6.39 5.98
N ASN A 117 -9.44 -6.05 6.97
CA ASN A 117 -9.66 -4.86 7.79
C ASN A 117 -8.34 -4.28 8.32
N VAL A 118 -8.42 -3.02 8.75
CA VAL A 118 -7.26 -2.27 9.23
C VAL A 118 -6.65 -2.90 10.49
N ALA A 119 -7.46 -3.39 11.40
CA ALA A 119 -6.96 -3.97 12.66
C ALA A 119 -6.05 -5.17 12.39
N GLN A 120 -6.45 -6.05 11.46
CA GLN A 120 -5.63 -7.20 11.07
C GLN A 120 -4.32 -6.77 10.41
N ALA A 121 -4.38 -5.77 9.53
CA ALA A 121 -3.19 -5.26 8.84
C ALA A 121 -2.20 -4.67 9.85
N VAL A 122 -2.66 -3.85 10.77
CA VAL A 122 -1.81 -3.25 11.81
C VAL A 122 -1.21 -4.32 12.71
N ALA A 123 -1.99 -5.30 13.13
CA ALA A 123 -1.52 -6.38 14.01
C ALA A 123 -0.46 -7.28 13.35
N SER A 124 -0.35 -7.25 12.03
CA SER A 124 0.59 -8.10 11.28
C SER A 124 2.02 -7.55 11.24
N PHE A 125 2.24 -6.31 11.66
CA PHE A 125 3.56 -5.70 11.74
C PHE A 125 4.38 -6.18 12.92
#